data_b97d90b61273281ae866ff9e4fb72021
#
_entry.id   b97d90b61273281ae866ff9e4fb72021
#
_cell.length_a   1.000
_cell.length_b   1.000
_cell.length_c   1.000
_cell.angle_alpha   90.00
_cell.angle_beta   90.00
_cell.angle_gamma   90.00
#
_symmetry.space_group_name_H-M   'P 1'
#
loop_
_entity.id
_entity.type
_entity.pdbx_description
1 polymer ?
#
loop_
_entity_poly.entity_id
_entity_poly.type
_entity_poly.pdbx_seq_one_letter_code
_entity_poly.pdbx_strand_id
1 'polypeptide(L)'
;MEKVTLKLVDFYTLETEINGAFNQEANQLIIRGLLNENIKLSTKIKVMDLLKKVQLEIETVNTKRNELVEKHGEKQEEGGLFVPAFINVQTNEQGEVISRDENPKFKEFQQEFQQILQEEKEFEFEPFTNQDLEGAYSNFNYPVFYKLVKLDQ
;
A
#
# COMPACT_ATOMS: atom_id res chain seq x y z
N MET A 1 21.78 12.05 2.99
CA MET A 1 20.46 11.64 2.44
C MET A 1 20.59 11.38 0.95
N GLU A 2 20.00 10.31 0.51
CA GLU A 2 19.94 9.98 -0.91
C GLU A 2 18.49 10.11 -1.40
N LYS A 3 18.32 10.10 -2.71
CA LYS A 3 17.00 10.22 -3.34
C LYS A 3 16.78 9.06 -4.29
N VAL A 4 15.54 8.60 -4.35
CA VAL A 4 15.10 7.57 -5.29
C VAL A 4 13.77 7.99 -5.88
N THR A 5 13.52 7.65 -7.13
CA THR A 5 12.22 7.86 -7.75
C THR A 5 11.37 6.62 -7.55
N LEU A 6 10.25 6.78 -6.87
CA LEU A 6 9.28 5.72 -6.61
C LEU A 6 7.92 6.10 -7.20
N LYS A 7 7.12 5.11 -7.55
CA LYS A 7 5.71 5.33 -7.87
C LYS A 7 4.93 5.41 -6.57
N LEU A 8 3.82 6.13 -6.56
CA LEU A 8 3.01 6.26 -5.35
C LEU A 8 2.53 4.89 -4.83
N VAL A 9 2.25 3.93 -5.72
CA VAL A 9 1.91 2.56 -5.31
C VAL A 9 3.04 1.88 -4.54
N ASP A 10 4.28 2.24 -4.80
CA ASP A 10 5.45 1.64 -4.13
C ASP A 10 5.46 1.93 -2.62
N PHE A 11 4.86 3.03 -2.18
CA PHE A 11 4.79 3.34 -0.75
C PHE A 11 3.90 2.34 0.00
N TYR A 12 2.81 1.89 -0.60
CA TYR A 12 1.97 0.83 -0.01
C TYR A 12 2.74 -0.50 0.05
N THR A 13 3.45 -0.84 -1.01
CA THR A 13 4.28 -2.05 -1.05
C THR A 13 5.37 -1.98 0.02
N LEU A 14 6.04 -0.85 0.14
CA LEU A 14 7.10 -0.64 1.13
C LEU A 14 6.56 -0.74 2.56
N GLU A 15 5.39 -0.19 2.84
CA GLU A 15 4.75 -0.33 4.16
C GLU A 15 4.53 -1.81 4.50
N THR A 16 4.04 -2.59 3.55
CA THR A 16 3.83 -4.03 3.72
C THR A 16 5.17 -4.77 3.92
N GLU A 17 6.21 -4.40 3.18
CA GLU A 17 7.54 -4.97 3.34
C GLU A 17 8.14 -4.70 4.73
N ILE A 18 7.82 -3.54 5.31
CA ILE A 18 8.29 -3.18 6.65
C ILE A 18 7.49 -3.89 7.74
N ASN A 19 6.18 -3.85 7.66
CA ASN A 19 5.28 -4.38 8.70
C ASN A 19 5.02 -5.88 8.57
N GLY A 20 5.10 -6.41 7.36
CA GLY A 20 4.71 -7.78 7.07
C GLY A 20 3.24 -7.92 6.73
N ALA A 21 2.86 -9.09 6.26
CA ALA A 21 1.49 -9.43 5.91
C ALA A 21 1.19 -10.88 6.30
N PHE A 22 0.03 -11.09 6.88
CA PHE A 22 -0.42 -12.40 7.33
C PHE A 22 -1.85 -12.63 6.85
N ASN A 23 -2.11 -13.80 6.26
CA ASN A 23 -3.45 -14.20 5.87
C ASN A 23 -4.10 -14.99 7.02
N GLN A 24 -5.01 -14.37 7.73
CA GLN A 24 -5.69 -14.97 8.89
C GLN A 24 -6.59 -16.15 8.49
N GLU A 25 -7.27 -16.07 7.35
CA GLU A 25 -8.16 -17.13 6.88
C GLU A 25 -7.39 -18.41 6.58
N ALA A 26 -6.26 -18.29 5.89
CA ALA A 26 -5.40 -19.43 5.55
C ALA A 26 -4.38 -19.77 6.65
N ASN A 27 -4.33 -19.00 7.73
CA ASN A 27 -3.32 -19.10 8.79
C ASN A 27 -1.90 -19.18 8.22
N GLN A 28 -1.61 -18.31 7.25
CA GLN A 28 -0.37 -18.33 6.49
C GLN A 28 0.33 -16.98 6.53
N LEU A 29 1.64 -17.00 6.80
CA LEU A 29 2.50 -15.84 6.69
C LEU A 29 2.81 -15.57 5.21
N ILE A 30 2.43 -14.38 4.72
CA ILE A 30 2.69 -13.97 3.34
C ILE A 30 4.05 -13.25 3.25
N ILE A 31 4.26 -12.25 4.11
CA ILE A 31 5.51 -11.48 4.19
C ILE A 31 5.84 -11.32 5.67
N ARG A 32 7.08 -11.66 6.05
CA ARG A 32 7.52 -11.53 7.44
C ARG A 32 7.53 -10.06 7.90
N GLY A 33 8.10 -9.18 7.09
CA GLY A 33 8.29 -7.78 7.41
C GLY A 33 9.65 -7.49 8.05
N LEU A 34 10.26 -6.38 7.65
CA LEU A 34 11.58 -5.98 8.12
C LEU A 34 11.66 -5.84 9.65
N LEU A 35 10.61 -5.31 10.28
CA LEU A 35 10.58 -5.11 11.74
C LEU A 35 10.55 -6.43 12.51
N ASN A 36 10.21 -7.52 11.84
CA ASN A 36 10.16 -8.87 12.42
C ASN A 36 11.42 -9.69 12.10
N GLU A 37 12.35 -9.13 11.34
CA GLU A 37 13.63 -9.76 11.04
C GLU A 37 14.57 -9.65 12.24
N ASN A 38 15.56 -10.56 12.30
CA ASN A 38 16.56 -10.54 13.35
C ASN A 38 17.69 -9.55 13.05
N ILE A 39 17.34 -8.27 13.04
CA ILE A 39 18.24 -7.16 12.81
C ILE A 39 18.51 -6.42 14.13
N LYS A 40 19.63 -5.70 14.19
CA LYS A 40 20.00 -4.97 15.41
C LYS A 40 19.04 -3.82 15.68
N LEU A 41 18.97 -3.40 16.95
CA LEU A 41 18.06 -2.36 17.41
C LEU A 41 18.24 -1.04 16.65
N SER A 42 19.47 -0.64 16.40
CA SER A 42 19.74 0.60 15.64
C SER A 42 19.16 0.56 14.24
N THR A 43 19.18 -0.60 13.58
CA THR A 43 18.53 -0.79 12.27
C THR A 43 17.02 -0.75 12.39
N LYS A 44 16.45 -1.36 13.43
CA LYS A 44 14.99 -1.29 13.67
C LYS A 44 14.51 0.15 13.84
N ILE A 45 15.25 0.97 14.58
CA ILE A 45 14.94 2.38 14.76
C ILE A 45 14.97 3.11 13.42
N LYS A 46 15.99 2.84 12.60
CA LYS A 46 16.14 3.41 11.26
C LYS A 46 14.98 3.02 10.34
N VAL A 47 14.55 1.74 10.41
CA VAL A 47 13.38 1.25 9.67
C VAL A 47 12.09 1.93 10.14
N MET A 48 11.95 2.13 11.45
CA MET A 48 10.77 2.84 12.00
C MET A 48 10.72 4.30 11.54
N ASP A 49 11.85 4.98 11.45
CA ASP A 49 11.91 6.34 10.93
C ASP A 49 11.54 6.37 9.44
N LEU A 50 11.99 5.39 8.68
CA LEU A 50 11.59 5.21 7.30
C LEU A 50 10.07 5.00 7.18
N LEU A 51 9.52 4.15 8.04
CA LEU A 51 8.08 3.87 8.05
C LEU A 51 7.24 5.13 8.26
N LYS A 52 7.67 6.01 9.16
CA LYS A 52 6.98 7.29 9.39
C LYS A 52 6.93 8.14 8.12
N LYS A 53 8.04 8.22 7.39
CA LYS A 53 8.09 8.95 6.11
C LYS A 53 7.19 8.32 5.06
N VAL A 54 7.19 6.99 4.99
CA VAL A 54 6.33 6.23 4.06
C VAL A 54 4.84 6.48 4.39
N GLN A 55 4.48 6.46 5.66
CA GLN A 55 3.11 6.69 6.09
C GLN A 55 2.61 8.09 5.73
N LEU A 56 3.47 9.11 5.80
CA LEU A 56 3.12 10.47 5.35
C LEU A 56 2.80 10.50 3.86
N GLU A 57 3.56 9.77 3.04
CA GLU A 57 3.28 9.68 1.61
C GLU A 57 1.96 8.94 1.35
N ILE A 58 1.69 7.88 2.11
CA ILE A 58 0.42 7.13 2.02
C ILE A 58 -0.77 8.03 2.39
N GLU A 59 -0.65 8.86 3.42
CA GLU A 59 -1.69 9.82 3.77
C GLU A 59 -2.01 10.76 2.62
N THR A 60 -0.99 11.24 1.91
CA THR A 60 -1.17 12.09 0.74
C THR A 60 -1.94 11.36 -0.38
N VAL A 61 -1.59 10.10 -0.65
CA VAL A 61 -2.29 9.28 -1.63
C VAL A 61 -3.74 9.03 -1.20
N ASN A 62 -3.97 8.74 0.07
CA ASN A 62 -5.32 8.53 0.61
C ASN A 62 -6.17 9.79 0.52
N THR A 63 -5.59 10.97 0.70
CA THR A 63 -6.28 12.25 0.50
C THR A 63 -6.74 12.40 -0.95
N LYS A 64 -5.87 12.09 -1.91
CA LYS A 64 -6.23 12.11 -3.34
C LYS A 64 -7.32 11.09 -3.65
N ARG A 65 -7.23 9.89 -3.06
CA ARG A 65 -8.27 8.87 -3.20
C ARG A 65 -9.62 9.36 -2.68
N ASN A 66 -9.62 10.00 -1.52
CA ASN A 66 -10.85 10.53 -0.91
C ASN A 66 -11.47 11.62 -1.77
N GLU A 67 -10.66 12.46 -2.41
CA GLU A 67 -11.15 13.46 -3.38
C GLU A 67 -11.86 12.79 -4.56
N LEU A 68 -11.34 11.67 -5.04
CA LEU A 68 -11.99 10.90 -6.11
C LEU A 68 -13.29 10.26 -5.63
N VAL A 69 -13.34 9.79 -4.38
CA VAL A 69 -14.58 9.27 -3.78
C VAL A 69 -15.63 10.36 -3.68
N GLU A 70 -15.25 11.58 -3.32
CA GLU A 70 -16.17 12.73 -3.30
C GLU A 70 -16.68 13.06 -4.69
N LYS A 71 -15.82 12.98 -5.71
CA LYS A 71 -16.17 13.28 -7.09
C LYS A 71 -17.14 12.26 -7.69
N HIS A 72 -16.92 10.98 -7.44
CA HIS A 72 -17.64 9.86 -8.08
C HIS A 72 -18.60 9.13 -7.15
N GLY A 73 -18.50 9.37 -5.84
CA GLY A 73 -19.22 8.60 -4.85
C GLY A 73 -20.65 9.03 -4.61
N GLU A 74 -21.41 8.14 -4.01
CA GLU A 74 -22.79 8.39 -3.59
C GLU A 74 -22.86 8.35 -2.07
N LYS A 75 -23.71 9.23 -1.52
CA LYS A 75 -23.94 9.29 -0.08
C LYS A 75 -24.75 8.07 0.37
N GLN A 76 -24.24 7.36 1.36
CA GLN A 76 -24.91 6.21 1.95
C GLN A 76 -25.84 6.64 3.09
N GLU A 77 -26.86 5.84 3.37
CA GLU A 77 -27.79 6.09 4.48
C GLU A 77 -27.08 6.15 5.83
N GLU A 78 -25.97 5.43 5.98
CA GLU A 78 -25.16 5.40 7.19
C GLU A 78 -24.11 6.54 7.28
N GLY A 79 -24.14 7.50 6.37
CA GLY A 79 -23.38 8.75 6.49
C GLY A 79 -21.99 8.80 5.85
N GLY A 80 -21.57 7.80 5.07
CA GLY A 80 -20.30 7.82 4.34
C GLY A 80 -20.48 8.04 2.85
N LEU A 81 -19.40 8.42 2.15
CA LEU A 81 -19.34 8.44 0.69
C LEU A 81 -18.72 7.13 0.20
N PHE A 82 -19.27 6.60 -0.87
CA PHE A 82 -18.87 5.30 -1.38
C PHE A 82 -19.12 5.25 -2.90
N VAL A 83 -18.22 4.61 -3.62
CA VAL A 83 -18.39 4.37 -5.07
C VAL A 83 -18.73 2.91 -5.27
N PRO A 84 -20.00 2.56 -5.48
CA PRO A 84 -20.37 1.16 -5.67
C PRO A 84 -19.86 0.60 -7.00
N ALA A 85 -19.38 -0.63 -6.99
CA ALA A 85 -18.91 -1.32 -8.20
C ALA A 85 -20.05 -1.66 -9.15
N PHE A 86 -21.23 -1.92 -8.60
CA PHE A 86 -22.42 -2.33 -9.35
C PHE A 86 -23.63 -1.49 -8.96
N ILE A 87 -24.50 -1.27 -9.94
CA ILE A 87 -25.78 -0.56 -9.78
C ILE A 87 -26.91 -1.45 -10.30
N ASN A 88 -28.15 -1.06 -10.00
CA ASN A 88 -29.34 -1.79 -10.44
C ASN A 88 -29.29 -3.27 -10.03
N VAL A 89 -28.81 -3.55 -8.83
CA VAL A 89 -28.69 -4.91 -8.31
C VAL A 89 -30.08 -5.46 -8.00
N GLN A 90 -30.43 -6.60 -8.60
CA GLN A 90 -31.68 -7.30 -8.34
C GLN A 90 -31.38 -8.63 -7.67
N THR A 91 -32.17 -8.95 -6.65
CA THR A 91 -32.03 -10.19 -5.91
C THR A 91 -33.32 -11.01 -5.98
N ASN A 92 -33.20 -12.34 -5.84
CA ASN A 92 -34.34 -13.23 -5.74
C ASN A 92 -34.85 -13.29 -4.27
N GLU A 93 -35.89 -14.10 -4.03
CA GLU A 93 -36.49 -14.26 -2.71
C GLU A 93 -35.49 -14.83 -1.66
N GLN A 94 -34.46 -15.55 -2.10
CA GLN A 94 -33.43 -16.11 -1.25
C GLN A 94 -32.27 -15.13 -1.00
N GLY A 95 -32.34 -13.91 -1.53
CA GLY A 95 -31.26 -12.92 -1.39
C GLY A 95 -30.08 -13.08 -2.35
N GLU A 96 -30.18 -13.99 -3.31
CA GLU A 96 -29.13 -14.19 -4.32
C GLU A 96 -29.23 -13.11 -5.41
N VAL A 97 -28.08 -12.61 -5.86
CA VAL A 97 -28.02 -11.63 -6.95
C VAL A 97 -28.34 -12.32 -8.27
N ILE A 98 -29.40 -11.88 -8.95
CA ILE A 98 -29.83 -12.42 -10.24
C ILE A 98 -29.44 -11.51 -11.42
N SER A 99 -29.29 -10.22 -11.17
CA SER A 99 -28.81 -9.28 -12.18
C SER A 99 -28.15 -8.08 -11.53
N ARG A 100 -27.20 -7.48 -12.23
CA ARG A 100 -26.53 -6.24 -11.83
C ARG A 100 -25.87 -5.59 -13.05
N ASP A 101 -25.72 -4.28 -12.99
CA ASP A 101 -25.03 -3.51 -14.01
C ASP A 101 -23.72 -2.96 -13.45
N GLU A 102 -22.71 -2.84 -14.28
CA GLU A 102 -21.46 -2.18 -13.90
C GLU A 102 -21.72 -0.68 -13.73
N ASN A 103 -21.12 -0.10 -12.69
CA ASN A 103 -21.21 1.35 -12.44
C ASN A 103 -20.13 2.07 -13.24
N PRO A 104 -20.50 2.90 -14.25
CA PRO A 104 -19.49 3.66 -15.01
C PRO A 104 -18.65 4.59 -14.14
N LYS A 105 -19.23 5.15 -13.08
CA LYS A 105 -18.51 6.02 -12.13
C LYS A 105 -17.43 5.25 -11.37
N PHE A 106 -17.68 3.99 -11.03
CA PHE A 106 -16.69 3.14 -10.38
C PHE A 106 -15.51 2.86 -11.31
N LYS A 107 -15.78 2.61 -12.58
CA LYS A 107 -14.75 2.40 -13.59
C LYS A 107 -13.89 3.66 -13.78
N GLU A 108 -14.50 4.83 -13.86
CA GLU A 108 -13.79 6.11 -13.94
C GLU A 108 -12.95 6.34 -12.68
N PHE A 109 -13.50 6.08 -11.50
CA PHE A 109 -12.79 6.16 -10.22
C PHE A 109 -11.54 5.27 -10.24
N GLN A 110 -11.69 4.00 -10.64
CA GLN A 110 -10.56 3.06 -10.70
C GLN A 110 -9.48 3.53 -11.65
N GLN A 111 -9.87 4.02 -12.84
CA GLN A 111 -8.91 4.49 -13.84
C GLN A 111 -8.13 5.71 -13.34
N GLU A 112 -8.82 6.69 -12.76
CA GLU A 112 -8.18 7.87 -12.20
C GLU A 112 -7.27 7.52 -11.02
N PHE A 113 -7.71 6.61 -10.15
CA PHE A 113 -6.90 6.17 -9.00
C PHE A 113 -5.67 5.41 -9.47
N GLN A 114 -5.79 4.54 -10.47
CA GLN A 114 -4.64 3.83 -11.03
C GLN A 114 -3.63 4.79 -11.66
N GLN A 115 -4.08 5.86 -12.30
CA GLN A 115 -3.18 6.90 -12.82
C GLN A 115 -2.42 7.57 -11.68
N ILE A 116 -3.09 7.89 -10.58
CA ILE A 116 -2.46 8.47 -9.39
C ILE A 116 -1.40 7.51 -8.84
N LEU A 117 -1.72 6.23 -8.70
CA LEU A 117 -0.80 5.21 -8.17
C LEU A 117 0.46 5.04 -9.04
N GLN A 118 0.38 5.36 -10.33
CA GLN A 118 1.52 5.27 -11.24
C GLN A 118 2.34 6.57 -11.32
N GLU A 119 1.90 7.65 -10.67
CA GLU A 119 2.68 8.88 -10.60
C GLU A 119 4.00 8.64 -9.88
N GLU A 120 5.07 9.20 -10.42
CA GLU A 120 6.41 9.08 -9.85
C GLU A 120 6.66 10.22 -8.86
N LYS A 121 7.38 9.90 -7.80
CA LYS A 121 7.78 10.88 -6.80
C LYS A 121 9.22 10.65 -6.37
N GLU A 122 9.97 11.73 -6.24
CA GLU A 122 11.30 11.68 -5.67
C GLU A 122 11.19 11.59 -4.15
N PHE A 123 11.85 10.58 -3.58
CA PHE A 123 11.78 10.27 -2.16
C PHE A 123 13.18 10.33 -1.54
N GLU A 124 13.34 11.14 -0.49
CA GLU A 124 14.59 11.24 0.27
C GLU A 124 14.60 10.23 1.41
N PHE A 125 15.74 9.58 1.59
CA PHE A 125 15.89 8.56 2.61
C PHE A 125 17.34 8.46 3.08
N GLU A 126 17.53 7.90 4.26
CA GLU A 126 18.84 7.51 4.75
C GLU A 126 19.13 6.10 4.24
N PRO A 127 20.19 5.88 3.44
CA PRO A 127 20.42 4.58 2.83
C PRO A 127 20.77 3.51 3.86
N PHE A 128 20.33 2.29 3.61
CA PHE A 128 20.68 1.12 4.40
C PHE A 128 21.92 0.45 3.84
N THR A 129 22.73 -0.16 4.70
CA THR A 129 23.94 -0.86 4.32
C THR A 129 23.81 -2.35 4.60
N ASN A 130 24.74 -3.15 4.08
CA ASN A 130 24.81 -4.57 4.41
C ASN A 130 24.97 -4.82 5.90
N GLN A 131 25.69 -3.95 6.60
CA GLN A 131 25.85 -4.06 8.05
C GLN A 131 24.54 -3.83 8.79
N ASP A 132 23.71 -2.90 8.31
CA ASP A 132 22.38 -2.66 8.88
C ASP A 132 21.50 -3.89 8.79
N LEU A 133 21.65 -4.68 7.74
CA LEU A 133 20.81 -5.84 7.47
C LEU A 133 21.41 -7.16 7.98
N GLU A 134 22.51 -7.10 8.68
CA GLU A 134 23.15 -8.28 9.27
C GLU A 134 22.19 -8.98 10.23
N GLY A 135 22.02 -10.29 10.05
CA GLY A 135 21.10 -11.09 10.83
C GLY A 135 19.71 -11.29 10.19
N ALA A 136 19.40 -10.57 9.12
CA ALA A 136 18.17 -10.78 8.37
C ALA A 136 18.20 -12.14 7.64
N TYR A 137 17.02 -12.69 7.36
CA TYR A 137 16.91 -13.96 6.65
C TYR A 137 17.46 -13.86 5.23
N SER A 138 18.18 -14.90 4.79
CA SER A 138 18.78 -14.96 3.45
C SER A 138 17.76 -14.98 2.32
N ASN A 139 16.53 -15.42 2.60
CA ASN A 139 15.44 -15.51 1.61
C ASN A 139 14.49 -14.32 1.67
N PHE A 140 14.93 -13.24 2.25
CA PHE A 140 14.09 -12.09 2.36
C PHE A 140 13.92 -11.41 0.98
N ASN A 141 12.67 -11.13 0.65
CA ASN A 141 12.31 -10.57 -0.64
C ASN A 141 11.50 -9.30 -0.45
N TYR A 142 12.18 -8.17 -0.48
CA TYR A 142 11.60 -6.85 -0.30
C TYR A 142 12.04 -5.95 -1.45
N PRO A 143 11.45 -6.14 -2.64
CA PRO A 143 11.95 -5.51 -3.86
C PRO A 143 11.94 -3.98 -3.84
N VAL A 144 10.96 -3.34 -3.20
CA VAL A 144 10.95 -1.87 -3.09
C VAL A 144 12.00 -1.42 -2.09
N PHE A 145 12.07 -2.08 -0.94
CA PHE A 145 13.07 -1.77 0.09
C PHE A 145 14.51 -1.90 -0.44
N TYR A 146 14.77 -2.87 -1.30
CA TYR A 146 16.11 -3.04 -1.89
C TYR A 146 16.59 -1.82 -2.68
N LYS A 147 15.67 -1.00 -3.19
CA LYS A 147 16.03 0.25 -3.86
C LYS A 147 16.67 1.26 -2.89
N LEU A 148 16.46 1.07 -1.59
CA LEU A 148 16.97 1.93 -0.53
C LEU A 148 18.28 1.38 0.08
N VAL A 149 18.73 0.24 -0.38
CA VAL A 149 19.95 -0.41 0.13
C VAL A 149 21.14 -0.02 -0.75
N LYS A 150 22.16 0.52 -0.12
CA LYS A 150 23.43 0.83 -0.78
C LYS A 150 24.40 -0.30 -0.52
N LEU A 151 24.71 -1.04 -1.58
CA LEU A 151 25.66 -2.14 -1.49
C LEU A 151 27.07 -1.60 -1.37
N ASP A 152 27.84 -2.16 -0.44
CA ASP A 152 29.26 -1.87 -0.33
C ASP A 152 29.97 -2.46 -1.55
N GLN A 153 30.80 -1.66 -2.20
CA GLN A 153 31.62 -2.11 -3.31
C GLN A 153 32.92 -2.73 -2.83
#